data_fc56b376ec0a2707cfe8813f8be5afc4
#
_entry.id   fc56b376ec0a2707cfe8813f8be5afc4
#
_cell.length_a   1.000
_cell.length_b   1.000
_cell.length_c   1.000
_cell.angle_alpha   90.00
_cell.angle_beta   90.00
_cell.angle_gamma   90.00
#
_symmetry.space_group_name_H-M   'P 1'
#
loop_
_entity.id
_entity.type
_entity.pdbx_description
1 polymer ?
#
loop_
_entity_poly.entity_id
_entity_poly.type
_entity_poly.pdbx_seq_one_letter_code
_entity_poly.pdbx_strand_id
1 'polypeptide(L)'
;MTAAAASMVSQAAFNQSRPSLAIKTQLASPLNLFSTPSRVSFGAKSQKGPVVKCSVAAAEKNSRAAVSSDKGIKNPIIVIDNYDSFTYNLCQYMGELGCHFEVYRNDELTVEDLRRKKPRGLLISPGPGTPQDSGISLQTVLELGPTVPLFGVCMGLQCIGEAFGGKVVRSPYGVVHGKGSPVYYDEKGEDGLFSGLSNPFTAGRYHSLVIEKESFPSEELEVTAWTEDGLIMAARHRKYKHLQGVQFHPESIITSEGKIIVRNFIKMIERKEAESES
;
A
#
# COMPACT_ATOMS: atom_id res chain seq x y z
N MET A 1 -20.34 53.67 38.77
CA MET A 1 -21.12 54.58 37.91
C MET A 1 -21.07 54.02 36.51
N THR A 2 -22.19 53.48 36.05
CA THR A 2 -22.92 53.62 34.78
C THR A 2 -22.21 53.00 33.58
N ALA A 3 -22.81 52.23 32.69
CA ALA A 3 -24.18 51.67 32.59
C ALA A 3 -24.13 50.64 31.46
N ALA A 4 -25.03 49.68 31.52
CA ALA A 4 -25.32 48.66 30.52
C ALA A 4 -25.96 49.29 29.26
N ALA A 5 -25.77 48.61 28.12
CA ALA A 5 -26.72 48.67 27.04
C ALA A 5 -26.78 47.31 26.35
N ALA A 6 -27.91 46.64 26.56
CA ALA A 6 -28.36 45.48 25.78
C ALA A 6 -29.01 45.98 24.49
N SER A 7 -28.83 45.27 23.39
CA SER A 7 -29.66 45.40 22.20
C SER A 7 -30.08 44.03 21.72
N MET A 8 -31.37 43.73 21.88
CA MET A 8 -32.14 42.66 21.23
C MET A 8 -32.51 43.10 19.81
N VAL A 9 -32.31 42.22 18.82
CA VAL A 9 -33.06 42.25 17.56
C VAL A 9 -33.31 40.79 17.14
N SER A 10 -34.51 40.32 17.38
CA SER A 10 -35.59 39.91 16.50
C SER A 10 -35.33 38.76 15.52
N GLN A 11 -35.97 37.63 15.85
CA GLN A 11 -36.28 36.51 14.99
C GLN A 11 -37.24 36.95 13.88
N ALA A 12 -36.95 36.58 12.63
CA ALA A 12 -37.93 36.54 11.57
C ALA A 12 -37.91 35.16 10.94
N ALA A 13 -38.95 34.41 11.17
CA ALA A 13 -39.27 33.16 10.53
C ALA A 13 -39.70 33.44 9.08
N PHE A 14 -39.08 32.77 8.12
CA PHE A 14 -39.60 32.69 6.74
C PHE A 14 -39.93 31.25 6.39
N ASN A 15 -41.24 31.00 6.40
CA ASN A 15 -41.90 29.77 6.00
C ASN A 15 -42.14 29.90 4.47
N GLN A 16 -41.53 29.06 3.67
CA GLN A 16 -41.92 28.89 2.29
C GLN A 16 -42.03 27.41 1.91
N SER A 17 -43.25 27.08 1.58
CA SER A 17 -43.81 25.83 1.10
C SER A 17 -43.17 25.30 -0.20
N ARG A 18 -42.90 23.99 -0.22
CA ARG A 18 -42.51 23.23 -1.43
C ARG A 18 -43.74 22.88 -2.25
N PRO A 19 -43.69 22.96 -3.59
CA PRO A 19 -44.66 22.28 -4.45
C PRO A 19 -44.18 20.85 -4.74
N SER A 20 -45.09 19.90 -4.52
CA SER A 20 -45.02 18.50 -4.89
C SER A 20 -45.25 18.35 -6.40
N LEU A 21 -44.32 17.77 -7.13
CA LEU A 21 -44.52 17.29 -8.49
C LEU A 21 -44.60 15.76 -8.47
N ALA A 22 -45.83 15.29 -8.63
CA ALA A 22 -46.14 13.88 -8.86
C ALA A 22 -45.84 13.53 -10.33
N ILE A 23 -44.90 12.62 -10.57
CA ILE A 23 -44.69 12.01 -11.90
C ILE A 23 -45.37 10.65 -11.88
N LYS A 24 -46.37 10.52 -12.78
CA LYS A 24 -47.11 9.30 -13.08
C LYS A 24 -46.18 8.29 -13.78
N THR A 25 -46.00 7.14 -13.18
CA THR A 25 -45.40 5.96 -13.82
C THR A 25 -46.48 5.24 -14.61
N GLN A 26 -46.31 5.11 -15.94
CA GLN A 26 -47.06 4.17 -16.77
C GLN A 26 -46.40 2.79 -16.69
N LEU A 27 -47.22 1.85 -16.32
CA LEU A 27 -46.97 0.40 -16.38
C LEU A 27 -46.98 -0.08 -17.83
N ALA A 28 -45.93 -0.76 -18.26
CA ALA A 28 -45.95 -1.65 -19.40
C ALA A 28 -45.67 -3.07 -18.92
N SER A 29 -46.57 -3.97 -19.20
CA SER A 29 -46.61 -5.37 -18.81
C SER A 29 -45.71 -6.28 -19.66
N PRO A 30 -45.46 -7.54 -19.27
CA PRO A 30 -44.24 -8.27 -19.56
C PRO A 30 -44.37 -9.22 -20.76
N LEU A 31 -43.26 -9.44 -21.44
CA LEU A 31 -43.06 -10.55 -22.36
C LEU A 31 -42.27 -11.67 -21.66
N ASN A 32 -42.98 -12.78 -21.42
CA ASN A 32 -42.38 -14.05 -21.06
C ASN A 32 -41.58 -14.62 -22.22
N LEU A 33 -40.33 -15.02 -21.99
CA LEU A 33 -39.71 -16.12 -22.71
C LEU A 33 -38.88 -17.00 -21.77
N PHE A 34 -39.25 -18.25 -21.73
CA PHE A 34 -38.69 -19.35 -20.98
C PHE A 34 -37.23 -19.63 -21.34
N SER A 35 -36.37 -19.86 -20.35
CA SER A 35 -35.54 -21.05 -20.26
C SER A 35 -34.79 -21.07 -18.93
N THR A 36 -34.98 -22.11 -18.17
CA THR A 36 -34.31 -22.47 -16.93
C THR A 36 -32.90 -22.99 -17.22
N PRO A 37 -31.85 -22.53 -16.57
CA PRO A 37 -30.63 -23.32 -16.43
C PRO A 37 -30.59 -24.02 -15.06
N SER A 38 -30.24 -25.26 -15.12
CA SER A 38 -30.10 -26.24 -14.07
C SER A 38 -29.21 -25.74 -12.92
N ARG A 39 -29.68 -26.00 -11.72
CA ARG A 39 -29.00 -25.76 -10.45
C ARG A 39 -27.81 -26.70 -10.34
N VAL A 40 -26.58 -26.16 -10.54
CA VAL A 40 -25.36 -26.85 -10.17
C VAL A 40 -24.99 -26.41 -8.75
N SER A 41 -25.12 -27.31 -7.81
CA SER A 41 -24.67 -27.16 -6.44
C SER A 41 -23.16 -27.34 -6.41
N PHE A 42 -22.41 -26.26 -6.21
CA PHE A 42 -21.00 -26.36 -5.88
C PHE A 42 -20.84 -26.56 -4.38
N GLY A 43 -20.48 -27.78 -4.00
CA GLY A 43 -20.00 -28.07 -2.66
C GLY A 43 -18.64 -27.38 -2.45
N ALA A 44 -18.61 -26.45 -1.50
CA ALA A 44 -17.37 -25.80 -1.07
C ALA A 44 -16.49 -26.82 -0.36
N LYS A 45 -15.51 -27.42 -1.07
CA LYS A 45 -14.33 -28.02 -0.45
C LYS A 45 -13.22 -26.98 -0.50
N SER A 46 -12.85 -26.49 0.69
CA SER A 46 -11.64 -25.71 0.91
C SER A 46 -10.44 -26.48 0.36
N GLN A 47 -9.97 -26.10 -0.81
CA GLN A 47 -8.67 -26.52 -1.31
C GLN A 47 -7.69 -25.41 -1.00
N LYS A 48 -6.69 -25.72 -0.17
CA LYS A 48 -5.49 -24.89 0.02
C LYS A 48 -4.88 -24.69 -1.36
N GLY A 49 -4.84 -23.45 -1.82
CA GLY A 49 -4.27 -23.08 -3.11
C GLY A 49 -2.78 -23.39 -3.18
N PRO A 50 -2.23 -23.66 -4.37
CA PRO A 50 -0.82 -23.96 -4.51
C PRO A 50 0.04 -22.73 -4.23
N VAL A 51 1.10 -22.93 -3.45
CA VAL A 51 2.20 -21.96 -3.31
C VAL A 51 2.80 -21.74 -4.69
N VAL A 52 2.63 -20.54 -5.25
CA VAL A 52 3.26 -20.19 -6.53
C VAL A 52 4.72 -19.85 -6.24
N LYS A 53 5.60 -20.84 -6.38
CA LYS A 53 7.04 -20.60 -6.44
C LYS A 53 7.38 -20.16 -7.85
N CYS A 54 7.49 -18.86 -8.07
CA CYS A 54 7.91 -18.32 -9.36
C CYS A 54 9.44 -18.34 -9.44
N SER A 55 9.99 -19.43 -9.95
CA SER A 55 11.38 -19.47 -10.43
C SER A 55 11.37 -19.20 -11.94
N VAL A 56 11.69 -17.99 -12.35
CA VAL A 56 11.88 -17.67 -13.76
C VAL A 56 13.25 -18.18 -14.20
N ALA A 57 13.28 -19.36 -14.80
CA ALA A 57 14.44 -19.81 -15.54
C ALA A 57 14.42 -19.18 -16.93
N ALA A 58 15.20 -18.12 -17.13
CA ALA A 58 15.47 -17.59 -18.46
C ALA A 58 16.35 -18.58 -19.23
N ALA A 59 15.83 -19.16 -20.30
CA ALA A 59 16.59 -19.95 -21.24
C ALA A 59 17.28 -19.03 -22.26
N GLU A 60 18.57 -18.77 -22.09
CA GLU A 60 19.44 -18.32 -23.17
C GLU A 60 20.64 -19.24 -23.30
N LYS A 61 20.71 -19.85 -24.47
CA LYS A 61 21.93 -20.55 -24.96
C LYS A 61 22.90 -19.49 -25.50
N ASN A 62 24.05 -19.31 -24.91
CA ASN A 62 25.37 -19.48 -25.53
C ASN A 62 26.49 -18.86 -24.72
N SER A 63 27.56 -19.62 -24.69
CA SER A 63 28.97 -19.35 -24.47
C SER A 63 29.54 -19.46 -23.05
N ARG A 64 30.42 -20.46 -22.97
CA ARG A 64 31.31 -20.82 -21.88
C ARG A 64 32.07 -19.63 -21.32
N ALA A 65 31.85 -19.36 -20.04
CA ALA A 65 32.93 -19.05 -19.10
C ALA A 65 32.47 -19.58 -17.72
N ALA A 66 33.10 -20.65 -17.30
CA ALA A 66 32.92 -21.19 -15.95
C ALA A 66 33.52 -20.21 -14.98
N VAL A 67 32.66 -19.47 -14.27
CA VAL A 67 32.97 -18.81 -13.00
C VAL A 67 32.15 -19.52 -11.95
N SER A 68 32.78 -20.45 -11.26
CA SER A 68 32.28 -21.07 -10.04
C SER A 68 32.25 -19.99 -8.96
N SER A 69 31.08 -19.44 -8.70
CA SER A 69 30.76 -18.88 -7.39
C SER A 69 29.46 -19.52 -6.95
N ASP A 70 29.59 -20.49 -6.09
CA ASP A 70 28.54 -21.01 -5.25
C ASP A 70 28.12 -19.89 -4.27
N LYS A 71 27.42 -18.89 -4.82
CA LYS A 71 26.68 -17.92 -4.00
C LYS A 71 25.43 -18.65 -3.58
N GLY A 72 25.45 -19.21 -2.36
CA GLY A 72 24.29 -19.83 -1.75
C GLY A 72 23.01 -19.05 -2.04
N ILE A 73 21.91 -19.77 -2.31
CA ILE A 73 20.61 -19.16 -2.58
C ILE A 73 20.27 -18.23 -1.42
N LYS A 74 20.25 -16.91 -1.69
CA LYS A 74 19.88 -15.93 -0.66
C LYS A 74 18.45 -16.19 -0.18
N ASN A 75 18.18 -15.98 1.09
CA ASN A 75 16.84 -16.05 1.63
C ASN A 75 15.87 -15.16 0.81
N PRO A 76 14.60 -15.52 0.68
CA PRO A 76 13.67 -14.76 -0.15
C PRO A 76 13.32 -13.41 0.48
N ILE A 77 12.91 -12.46 -0.37
CA ILE A 77 12.08 -11.35 0.05
C ILE A 77 10.66 -11.90 0.19
N ILE A 78 9.96 -11.64 1.29
CA ILE A 78 8.58 -12.10 1.46
C ILE A 78 7.63 -10.95 1.15
N VAL A 79 6.66 -11.23 0.27
CA VAL A 79 5.56 -10.35 -0.07
C VAL A 79 4.33 -10.82 0.69
N ILE A 80 3.76 -9.93 1.53
CA ILE A 80 2.48 -10.16 2.19
C ILE A 80 1.41 -9.55 1.29
N ASP A 81 0.56 -10.42 0.72
CA ASP A 81 -0.52 -10.04 -0.18
C ASP A 81 -1.81 -9.79 0.62
N ASN A 82 -2.24 -8.53 0.72
CA ASN A 82 -3.48 -8.11 1.35
C ASN A 82 -4.70 -8.27 0.43
N TYR A 83 -4.72 -9.29 -0.42
CA TYR A 83 -5.80 -9.58 -1.37
C TYR A 83 -6.01 -8.47 -2.40
N ASP A 84 -4.91 -7.86 -2.85
CA ASP A 84 -4.92 -6.78 -3.81
C ASP A 84 -4.60 -7.26 -5.24
N SER A 85 -5.32 -6.71 -6.22
CA SER A 85 -5.15 -7.07 -7.64
C SER A 85 -3.82 -6.58 -8.24
N PHE A 86 -3.16 -5.60 -7.62
CA PHE A 86 -1.89 -5.04 -8.07
C PHE A 86 -0.66 -5.67 -7.41
N THR A 87 -0.82 -6.55 -6.42
CA THR A 87 0.30 -7.21 -5.74
C THR A 87 1.28 -7.86 -6.72
N TYR A 88 0.75 -8.55 -7.74
CA TYR A 88 1.58 -9.24 -8.73
C TYR A 88 2.32 -8.31 -9.70
N ASN A 89 1.90 -7.05 -9.84
CA ASN A 89 2.67 -6.04 -10.59
C ASN A 89 3.93 -5.65 -9.82
N LEU A 90 3.85 -5.54 -8.47
CA LEU A 90 5.04 -5.37 -7.61
C LEU A 90 5.98 -6.58 -7.74
N CYS A 91 5.42 -7.79 -7.69
CA CYS A 91 6.16 -9.03 -7.90
C CYS A 91 6.86 -9.08 -9.26
N GLN A 92 6.19 -8.60 -10.32
CA GLN A 92 6.78 -8.49 -11.65
C GLN A 92 7.99 -7.58 -11.64
N TYR A 93 7.91 -6.39 -11.04
CA TYR A 93 9.06 -5.49 -10.93
C TYR A 93 10.22 -6.13 -10.17
N MET A 94 9.93 -6.83 -9.06
CA MET A 94 10.95 -7.57 -8.31
C MET A 94 11.60 -8.67 -9.16
N GLY A 95 10.80 -9.44 -9.91
CA GLY A 95 11.30 -10.47 -10.83
C GLY A 95 12.17 -9.91 -11.96
N GLU A 96 11.76 -8.79 -12.58
CA GLU A 96 12.54 -8.08 -13.60
C GLU A 96 13.84 -7.48 -13.05
N LEU A 97 13.90 -7.21 -11.75
CA LEU A 97 15.09 -6.77 -11.03
C LEU A 97 15.95 -7.92 -10.51
N GLY A 98 15.58 -9.18 -10.84
CA GLY A 98 16.35 -10.37 -10.50
C GLY A 98 16.22 -10.86 -9.06
N CYS A 99 15.16 -10.44 -8.33
CA CYS A 99 14.97 -10.81 -6.94
C CYS A 99 14.35 -12.21 -6.81
N HIS A 100 14.82 -12.97 -5.83
CA HIS A 100 14.14 -14.14 -5.31
C HIS A 100 13.14 -13.70 -4.25
N PHE A 101 11.84 -14.03 -4.43
CA PHE A 101 10.77 -13.68 -3.50
C PHE A 101 9.73 -14.81 -3.38
N GLU A 102 9.02 -14.80 -2.27
CA GLU A 102 7.85 -15.66 -2.00
C GLU A 102 6.66 -14.78 -1.67
N VAL A 103 5.45 -15.17 -2.13
CA VAL A 103 4.20 -14.43 -1.88
C VAL A 103 3.31 -15.26 -0.97
N TYR A 104 2.80 -14.64 0.08
CA TYR A 104 1.85 -15.25 1.01
C TYR A 104 0.69 -14.29 1.26
N ARG A 105 -0.52 -14.84 1.36
CA ARG A 105 -1.68 -14.07 1.78
C ARG A 105 -1.52 -13.63 3.23
N ASN A 106 -2.12 -12.52 3.59
CA ASN A 106 -2.01 -11.90 4.92
C ASN A 106 -2.62 -12.75 6.07
N ASP A 107 -3.30 -13.84 5.74
CA ASP A 107 -3.89 -14.82 6.66
C ASP A 107 -3.33 -16.24 6.50
N GLU A 108 -2.31 -16.42 5.65
CA GLU A 108 -1.75 -17.75 5.34
C GLU A 108 -0.66 -18.18 6.33
N LEU A 109 0.08 -17.23 6.88
CA LEU A 109 1.18 -17.45 7.81
C LEU A 109 0.98 -16.65 9.11
N THR A 110 1.63 -17.09 10.18
CA THR A 110 1.82 -16.25 11.36
C THR A 110 3.10 -15.43 11.26
N VAL A 111 3.24 -14.38 12.07
CA VAL A 111 4.48 -13.57 12.12
C VAL A 111 5.68 -14.46 12.56
N GLU A 112 5.44 -15.46 13.42
CA GLU A 112 6.49 -16.40 13.81
C GLU A 112 6.91 -17.32 12.65
N ASP A 113 5.99 -17.71 11.76
CA ASP A 113 6.34 -18.46 10.55
C ASP A 113 7.17 -17.60 9.60
N LEU A 114 6.85 -16.29 9.45
CA LEU A 114 7.69 -15.35 8.72
C LEU A 114 9.09 -15.24 9.31
N ARG A 115 9.20 -15.13 10.62
CA ARG A 115 10.49 -15.07 11.35
C ARG A 115 11.35 -16.31 11.09
N ARG A 116 10.75 -17.52 11.10
CA ARG A 116 11.45 -18.78 10.81
C ARG A 116 11.99 -18.84 9.38
N LYS A 117 11.31 -18.19 8.42
CA LYS A 117 11.78 -18.10 7.04
C LYS A 117 13.01 -17.21 6.87
N LYS A 118 13.35 -16.41 7.88
CA LYS A 118 14.49 -15.48 7.88
C LYS A 118 14.51 -14.62 6.61
N PRO A 119 13.44 -13.88 6.29
CA PRO A 119 13.39 -13.08 5.08
C PRO A 119 14.49 -12.03 5.10
N ARG A 120 15.07 -11.78 3.92
CA ARG A 120 16.05 -10.69 3.75
C ARG A 120 15.38 -9.31 3.63
N GLY A 121 14.09 -9.30 3.32
CA GLY A 121 13.23 -8.12 3.23
C GLY A 121 11.76 -8.50 3.24
N LEU A 122 10.91 -7.55 3.57
CA LEU A 122 9.46 -7.69 3.62
C LEU A 122 8.81 -6.62 2.75
N LEU A 123 7.86 -7.00 1.90
CA LEU A 123 7.01 -6.09 1.17
C LEU A 123 5.56 -6.34 1.59
N ILE A 124 4.89 -5.30 2.09
CA ILE A 124 3.47 -5.33 2.43
C ILE A 124 2.71 -4.66 1.29
N SER A 125 1.85 -5.43 0.62
CA SER A 125 1.11 -4.99 -0.56
C SER A 125 0.02 -3.96 -0.23
N PRO A 126 -0.53 -3.29 -1.24
CA PRO A 126 -1.84 -2.67 -1.14
C PRO A 126 -2.91 -3.67 -0.66
N GLY A 127 -4.08 -3.16 -0.29
CA GLY A 127 -5.21 -4.01 0.08
C GLY A 127 -6.49 -3.20 0.32
N PRO A 128 -7.65 -3.85 0.31
CA PRO A 128 -8.92 -3.24 0.67
C PRO A 128 -9.08 -3.15 2.20
N GLY A 129 -9.94 -2.24 2.65
CA GLY A 129 -10.29 -2.09 4.07
C GLY A 129 -9.35 -1.15 4.83
N THR A 130 -9.12 -1.47 6.09
CA THR A 130 -8.30 -0.71 7.04
C THR A 130 -7.10 -1.55 7.50
N PRO A 131 -6.10 -0.98 8.19
CA PRO A 131 -5.01 -1.75 8.76
C PRO A 131 -5.43 -2.92 9.65
N GLN A 132 -6.59 -2.83 10.33
CA GLN A 132 -7.15 -3.92 11.13
C GLN A 132 -7.60 -5.11 10.27
N ASP A 133 -7.92 -4.87 9.01
CA ASP A 133 -8.33 -5.92 8.06
C ASP A 133 -7.13 -6.57 7.35
N SER A 134 -5.90 -6.11 7.66
CA SER A 134 -4.67 -6.52 6.96
C SER A 134 -4.03 -7.82 7.47
N GLY A 135 -4.76 -8.62 8.26
CA GLY A 135 -4.25 -9.87 8.82
C GLY A 135 -2.96 -9.66 9.62
N ILE A 136 -1.89 -10.33 9.24
CA ILE A 136 -0.60 -10.24 9.94
C ILE A 136 0.21 -8.98 9.62
N SER A 137 -0.22 -8.13 8.67
CA SER A 137 0.61 -7.03 8.15
C SER A 137 0.98 -6.02 9.24
N LEU A 138 0.01 -5.58 10.06
CA LEU A 138 0.25 -4.62 11.14
C LEU A 138 1.20 -5.20 12.20
N GLN A 139 0.98 -6.45 12.63
CA GLN A 139 1.85 -7.14 13.58
C GLN A 139 3.26 -7.34 13.01
N THR A 140 3.38 -7.63 11.72
CA THR A 140 4.67 -7.76 11.03
C THR A 140 5.47 -6.45 11.07
N VAL A 141 4.83 -5.30 10.89
CA VAL A 141 5.49 -3.99 11.02
C VAL A 141 6.11 -3.83 12.41
N LEU A 142 5.34 -4.13 13.47
CA LEU A 142 5.80 -3.98 14.86
C LEU A 142 6.93 -4.95 15.22
N GLU A 143 6.81 -6.22 14.85
CA GLU A 143 7.70 -7.27 15.32
C GLU A 143 8.93 -7.52 14.45
N LEU A 144 8.82 -7.33 13.13
CA LEU A 144 9.90 -7.60 12.20
C LEU A 144 10.50 -6.32 11.59
N GLY A 145 9.71 -5.26 11.44
CA GLY A 145 10.16 -3.99 10.89
C GLY A 145 11.41 -3.39 11.54
N PRO A 146 11.61 -3.49 12.88
CA PRO A 146 12.82 -3.02 13.52
C PRO A 146 14.12 -3.72 13.06
N THR A 147 14.03 -4.96 12.58
CA THR A 147 15.19 -5.80 12.27
C THR A 147 15.32 -6.19 10.80
N VAL A 148 14.21 -6.23 10.06
CA VAL A 148 14.15 -6.65 8.67
C VAL A 148 13.74 -5.45 7.80
N PRO A 149 14.45 -5.14 6.70
CA PRO A 149 14.02 -4.12 5.75
C PRO A 149 12.58 -4.34 5.29
N LEU A 150 11.75 -3.29 5.47
CA LEU A 150 10.32 -3.37 5.21
C LEU A 150 9.86 -2.22 4.32
N PHE A 151 9.16 -2.57 3.25
CA PHE A 151 8.51 -1.64 2.34
C PHE A 151 7.00 -1.85 2.31
N GLY A 152 6.24 -0.85 2.78
CA GLY A 152 4.78 -0.86 2.77
C GLY A 152 4.20 -0.03 1.62
N VAL A 153 3.27 -0.61 0.84
CA VAL A 153 2.60 0.07 -0.26
C VAL A 153 1.12 0.24 0.07
N CYS A 154 0.61 1.46 0.00
CA CYS A 154 -0.79 1.84 0.24
C CYS A 154 -1.28 1.36 1.63
N MET A 155 -1.98 0.24 1.71
CA MET A 155 -2.33 -0.44 2.97
C MET A 155 -1.08 -0.67 3.84
N GLY A 156 0.05 -1.04 3.23
CA GLY A 156 1.31 -1.25 3.95
C GLY A 156 1.84 0.01 4.63
N LEU A 157 1.75 1.19 4.01
CA LEU A 157 2.07 2.46 4.67
C LEU A 157 1.08 2.77 5.79
N GLN A 158 -0.21 2.50 5.58
CA GLN A 158 -1.23 2.72 6.61
C GLN A 158 -0.97 1.83 7.84
N CYS A 159 -0.57 0.57 7.63
CA CYS A 159 -0.11 -0.30 8.72
C CYS A 159 1.10 0.28 9.46
N ILE A 160 2.07 0.88 8.75
CA ILE A 160 3.21 1.55 9.37
C ILE A 160 2.72 2.73 10.23
N GLY A 161 1.87 3.60 9.67
CA GLY A 161 1.35 4.76 10.41
C GLY A 161 0.64 4.36 11.70
N GLU A 162 -0.22 3.36 11.62
CA GLU A 162 -1.02 2.90 12.76
C GLU A 162 -0.21 2.12 13.79
N ALA A 163 0.76 1.31 13.35
CA ALA A 163 1.66 0.57 14.25
C ALA A 163 2.41 1.48 15.23
N PHE A 164 2.70 2.72 14.83
CA PHE A 164 3.38 3.71 15.66
C PHE A 164 2.43 4.77 16.26
N GLY A 165 1.10 4.53 16.25
CA GLY A 165 0.12 5.33 16.96
C GLY A 165 -0.57 6.41 16.13
N GLY A 166 -0.32 6.50 14.84
CA GLY A 166 -1.08 7.33 13.91
C GLY A 166 -2.47 6.78 13.64
N LYS A 167 -3.37 7.63 13.16
CA LYS A 167 -4.73 7.23 12.75
C LYS A 167 -4.84 7.20 11.24
N VAL A 168 -5.58 6.21 10.74
CA VAL A 168 -5.95 6.10 9.32
C VAL A 168 -7.40 6.55 9.18
N VAL A 169 -7.60 7.57 8.35
CA VAL A 169 -8.90 8.25 8.20
C VAL A 169 -9.27 8.37 6.72
N ARG A 170 -10.53 8.68 6.45
CA ARG A 170 -10.95 9.04 5.09
C ARG A 170 -10.24 10.31 4.64
N SER A 171 -9.72 10.29 3.43
CA SER A 171 -9.06 11.46 2.82
C SER A 171 -10.04 12.66 2.81
N PRO A 172 -9.61 13.84 3.30
CA PRO A 172 -10.43 15.04 3.28
C PRO A 172 -10.74 15.52 1.85
N TYR A 173 -9.96 15.08 0.87
CA TYR A 173 -10.15 15.40 -0.55
C TYR A 173 -10.92 14.32 -1.34
N GLY A 174 -11.55 13.38 -0.61
CA GLY A 174 -12.35 12.31 -1.20
C GLY A 174 -11.53 11.15 -1.75
N VAL A 175 -12.17 10.35 -2.60
CA VAL A 175 -11.57 9.15 -3.21
C VAL A 175 -10.75 9.55 -4.43
N VAL A 176 -9.51 9.07 -4.48
CA VAL A 176 -8.68 9.11 -5.69
C VAL A 176 -8.58 7.70 -6.24
N HIS A 177 -8.97 7.50 -7.50
CA HIS A 177 -8.92 6.19 -8.15
C HIS A 177 -8.39 6.31 -9.58
N GLY A 178 -7.19 5.77 -9.81
CA GLY A 178 -6.56 5.74 -11.13
C GLY A 178 -6.17 7.12 -11.66
N LYS A 179 -5.75 8.05 -10.78
CA LYS A 179 -5.31 9.40 -11.17
C LYS A 179 -3.84 9.59 -10.83
N GLY A 180 -3.11 10.22 -11.76
CA GLY A 180 -1.76 10.72 -11.52
C GLY A 180 -1.80 12.00 -10.70
N SER A 181 -0.91 12.11 -9.72
CA SER A 181 -0.72 13.33 -8.93
C SER A 181 0.78 13.63 -8.82
N PRO A 182 1.19 14.91 -8.85
CA PRO A 182 2.55 15.28 -8.47
C PRO A 182 2.80 14.94 -7.01
N VAL A 183 3.90 14.28 -6.73
CA VAL A 183 4.37 13.96 -5.38
C VAL A 183 5.74 14.59 -5.19
N TYR A 184 5.84 15.42 -4.17
CA TYR A 184 7.06 16.05 -3.71
C TYR A 184 7.70 15.18 -2.65
N TYR A 185 9.03 15.17 -2.58
CA TYR A 185 9.74 14.41 -1.55
C TYR A 185 10.99 15.14 -1.03
N ASP A 186 11.38 14.79 0.20
CA ASP A 186 12.62 15.21 0.82
C ASP A 186 13.15 14.09 1.73
N GLU A 187 14.21 13.46 1.33
CA GLU A 187 14.92 12.43 2.10
C GLU A 187 16.16 12.99 2.82
N LYS A 188 16.26 14.33 2.92
CA LYS A 188 17.36 15.05 3.62
C LYS A 188 18.75 14.66 3.14
N GLY A 189 18.87 14.36 1.85
CA GLY A 189 20.15 13.96 1.24
C GLY A 189 20.57 12.53 1.52
N GLU A 190 19.70 11.72 2.17
CA GLU A 190 19.93 10.29 2.36
C GLU A 190 19.42 9.48 1.15
N ASP A 191 20.10 8.37 0.86
CA ASP A 191 19.66 7.43 -0.17
C ASP A 191 18.46 6.59 0.33
N GLY A 192 17.24 7.03 0.06
CA GLY A 192 16.01 6.35 0.40
C GLY A 192 15.29 5.77 -0.83
N LEU A 193 13.97 5.66 -0.72
CA LEU A 193 13.12 5.10 -1.79
C LEU A 193 13.08 5.98 -3.04
N PHE A 194 13.28 7.30 -2.91
CA PHE A 194 13.12 8.26 -4.00
C PHE A 194 14.45 8.67 -4.66
N SER A 195 15.56 8.08 -4.22
CA SER A 195 16.88 8.38 -4.80
C SER A 195 16.88 8.17 -6.32
N GLY A 196 17.20 9.24 -7.07
CA GLY A 196 17.26 9.25 -8.52
C GLY A 196 15.94 9.49 -9.24
N LEU A 197 14.85 9.82 -8.53
CA LEU A 197 13.59 10.24 -9.13
C LEU A 197 13.58 11.74 -9.43
N SER A 198 12.71 12.15 -10.35
CA SER A 198 12.33 13.56 -10.54
C SER A 198 11.65 14.11 -9.28
N ASN A 199 11.78 15.40 -8.99
CA ASN A 199 11.07 16.03 -7.87
C ASN A 199 10.39 17.32 -8.32
N PRO A 200 9.05 17.37 -8.43
CA PRO A 200 8.13 16.27 -8.15
C PRO A 200 8.14 15.18 -9.24
N PHE A 201 7.72 13.95 -8.87
CA PHE A 201 7.40 12.89 -9.81
C PHE A 201 5.88 12.63 -9.86
N THR A 202 5.41 11.98 -10.93
CA THR A 202 3.99 11.62 -11.03
C THR A 202 3.75 10.24 -10.42
N ALA A 203 2.82 10.16 -9.45
CA ALA A 203 2.41 8.92 -8.80
C ALA A 203 0.95 8.58 -9.07
N GLY A 204 0.67 7.31 -9.37
CA GLY A 204 -0.68 6.76 -9.51
C GLY A 204 -1.31 6.51 -8.13
N ARG A 205 -2.50 7.06 -7.90
CA ARG A 205 -3.21 6.98 -6.62
C ARG A 205 -4.52 6.22 -6.76
N TYR A 206 -4.78 5.31 -5.78
CA TYR A 206 -5.97 4.44 -5.74
C TYR A 206 -6.45 4.27 -4.30
N HIS A 207 -6.65 5.36 -3.57
CA HIS A 207 -6.97 5.28 -2.15
C HIS A 207 -8.09 6.25 -1.74
N SER A 208 -8.84 5.86 -0.72
CA SER A 208 -9.82 6.69 -0.02
C SER A 208 -9.40 6.94 1.43
N LEU A 209 -8.42 6.19 1.94
CA LEU A 209 -7.86 6.31 3.27
C LEU A 209 -6.45 6.87 3.20
N VAL A 210 -6.07 7.60 4.23
CA VAL A 210 -4.75 8.22 4.41
C VAL A 210 -4.38 8.24 5.88
N ILE A 211 -3.08 8.35 6.19
CA ILE A 211 -2.65 8.68 7.56
C ILE A 211 -3.05 10.11 7.85
N GLU A 212 -3.77 10.32 8.95
CA GLU A 212 -4.19 11.63 9.44
C GLU A 212 -2.96 12.45 9.85
N LYS A 213 -2.90 13.71 9.38
CA LYS A 213 -1.74 14.57 9.62
C LYS A 213 -1.62 14.99 11.09
N GLU A 214 -2.75 15.24 11.74
CA GLU A 214 -2.83 15.71 13.13
C GLU A 214 -2.38 14.64 14.13
N SER A 215 -2.60 13.37 13.82
CA SER A 215 -2.19 12.23 14.65
C SER A 215 -0.93 11.53 14.15
N PHE A 216 -0.24 12.10 13.17
CA PHE A 216 0.98 11.51 12.64
C PHE A 216 2.05 11.38 13.74
N PRO A 217 2.60 10.16 13.97
CA PRO A 217 3.51 9.89 15.09
C PRO A 217 4.93 10.43 14.79
N SER A 218 5.10 11.75 14.83
CA SER A 218 6.32 12.45 14.40
C SER A 218 7.56 12.15 15.25
N GLU A 219 7.40 11.59 16.45
CA GLU A 219 8.53 11.12 17.28
C GLU A 219 9.17 9.84 16.72
N GLU A 220 8.36 8.95 16.12
CA GLU A 220 8.81 7.67 15.58
C GLU A 220 9.03 7.70 14.07
N LEU A 221 8.14 8.41 13.35
CA LEU A 221 8.14 8.49 11.89
C LEU A 221 8.51 9.88 11.40
N GLU A 222 9.01 9.95 10.18
CA GLU A 222 9.17 11.20 9.43
C GLU A 222 8.46 11.09 8.09
N VAL A 223 7.78 12.16 7.69
CA VAL A 223 7.19 12.27 6.35
C VAL A 223 8.31 12.51 5.35
N THR A 224 8.40 11.65 4.33
CA THR A 224 9.41 11.75 3.27
C THR A 224 8.83 12.15 1.92
N ALA A 225 7.49 12.04 1.72
CA ALA A 225 6.84 12.56 0.53
C ALA A 225 5.40 13.02 0.82
N TRP A 226 4.94 13.98 0.01
CA TRP A 226 3.62 14.60 0.16
C TRP A 226 3.08 15.11 -1.18
N THR A 227 1.76 15.34 -1.24
CA THR A 227 1.11 16.05 -2.33
C THR A 227 1.07 17.56 -2.08
N GLU A 228 0.79 18.36 -3.09
CA GLU A 228 0.67 19.83 -2.96
C GLU A 228 -0.37 20.26 -1.91
N ASP A 229 -1.46 19.49 -1.78
CA ASP A 229 -2.50 19.68 -0.76
C ASP A 229 -2.13 19.12 0.62
N GLY A 230 -0.89 18.62 0.78
CA GLY A 230 -0.29 18.23 2.06
C GLY A 230 -0.67 16.86 2.58
N LEU A 231 -1.25 15.97 1.74
CA LEU A 231 -1.43 14.57 2.11
C LEU A 231 -0.08 13.85 2.23
N ILE A 232 0.05 13.02 3.25
CA ILE A 232 1.22 12.18 3.45
C ILE A 232 1.24 11.08 2.38
N MET A 233 2.27 11.09 1.55
CA MET A 233 2.46 10.13 0.47
C MET A 233 3.57 9.14 0.74
N ALA A 234 4.45 9.42 1.70
CA ALA A 234 5.43 8.45 2.20
C ALA A 234 5.87 8.81 3.61
N ALA A 235 6.28 7.79 4.34
CA ALA A 235 6.88 7.93 5.65
C ALA A 235 8.00 6.89 5.84
N ARG A 236 8.95 7.24 6.70
CA ARG A 236 10.09 6.45 7.09
C ARG A 236 10.24 6.48 8.60
N HIS A 237 10.62 5.34 9.19
CA HIS A 237 10.91 5.29 10.62
C HIS A 237 12.24 6.00 10.93
N ARG A 238 12.24 6.89 11.93
CA ARG A 238 13.40 7.71 12.27
C ARG A 238 14.62 6.89 12.70
N LYS A 239 14.41 5.88 13.52
CA LYS A 239 15.46 5.00 14.03
C LYS A 239 15.77 3.85 13.06
N TYR A 240 14.76 3.22 12.51
CA TYR A 240 14.89 2.07 11.61
C TYR A 240 14.71 2.52 10.17
N LYS A 241 15.70 3.21 9.61
CA LYS A 241 15.63 3.84 8.27
C LYS A 241 15.23 2.88 7.14
N HIS A 242 15.40 1.59 7.35
CA HIS A 242 14.99 0.53 6.43
C HIS A 242 13.50 0.13 6.54
N LEU A 243 12.72 0.78 7.42
CA LEU A 243 11.27 0.65 7.54
C LEU A 243 10.62 1.88 6.92
N GLN A 244 10.05 1.72 5.72
CA GLN A 244 9.50 2.80 4.91
C GLN A 244 8.25 2.36 4.17
N GLY A 245 7.43 3.32 3.75
CA GLY A 245 6.25 3.02 2.95
C GLY A 245 5.77 4.21 2.13
N VAL A 246 4.93 3.91 1.13
CA VAL A 246 4.31 4.88 0.21
C VAL A 246 2.80 4.69 0.15
N GLN A 247 2.03 5.78 0.02
CA GLN A 247 0.57 5.75 -0.09
C GLN A 247 0.10 5.50 -1.52
N PHE A 248 0.89 5.86 -2.50
CA PHE A 248 0.61 5.66 -3.91
C PHE A 248 1.07 4.27 -4.37
N HIS A 249 0.80 3.95 -5.64
CA HIS A 249 1.10 2.65 -6.24
C HIS A 249 2.30 2.75 -7.19
N PRO A 250 3.51 2.36 -6.76
CA PRO A 250 4.70 2.37 -7.64
C PRO A 250 4.57 1.40 -8.80
N GLU A 251 3.76 0.34 -8.66
CA GLU A 251 3.52 -0.67 -9.68
C GLU A 251 2.49 -0.26 -10.75
N SER A 252 1.83 0.87 -10.52
CA SER A 252 0.87 1.41 -11.49
C SER A 252 1.59 1.95 -12.72
N ILE A 253 1.04 1.70 -13.92
CA ILE A 253 1.52 2.28 -15.18
C ILE A 253 1.54 3.83 -15.16
N ILE A 254 0.75 4.44 -14.29
CA ILE A 254 0.71 5.90 -14.10
C ILE A 254 1.97 6.40 -13.38
N THR A 255 2.60 5.57 -12.54
CA THR A 255 3.83 5.91 -11.84
C THR A 255 5.03 5.55 -12.70
N SER A 256 5.42 6.45 -13.61
CA SER A 256 6.45 6.19 -14.63
C SER A 256 7.80 5.78 -14.06
N GLU A 257 8.16 6.28 -12.88
CA GLU A 257 9.44 6.00 -12.19
C GLU A 257 9.30 4.95 -11.08
N GLY A 258 8.14 4.27 -11.00
CA GLY A 258 7.83 3.36 -9.89
C GLY A 258 8.78 2.16 -9.76
N LYS A 259 9.30 1.65 -10.87
CA LYS A 259 10.31 0.58 -10.85
C LYS A 259 11.63 1.01 -10.18
N ILE A 260 11.96 2.30 -10.23
CA ILE A 260 13.14 2.84 -9.52
C ILE A 260 12.93 2.76 -8.01
N ILE A 261 11.71 3.04 -7.52
CA ILE A 261 11.36 2.93 -6.09
C ILE A 261 11.56 1.49 -5.60
N VAL A 262 11.06 0.50 -6.35
CA VAL A 262 11.25 -0.93 -6.01
C VAL A 262 12.74 -1.31 -6.05
N ARG A 263 13.51 -0.81 -7.03
CA ARG A 263 14.97 -1.00 -7.08
C ARG A 263 15.66 -0.40 -5.86
N ASN A 264 15.25 0.77 -5.42
CA ASN A 264 15.83 1.43 -4.24
C ASN A 264 15.53 0.66 -2.95
N PHE A 265 14.33 0.05 -2.84
CA PHE A 265 14.05 -0.89 -1.75
C PHE A 265 15.00 -2.10 -1.76
N ILE A 266 15.28 -2.69 -2.92
CA ILE A 266 16.24 -3.80 -3.03
C ILE A 266 17.63 -3.37 -2.60
N LYS A 267 18.08 -2.19 -3.04
CA LYS A 267 19.38 -1.61 -2.60
C LYS A 267 19.42 -1.38 -1.09
N MET A 268 18.30 -1.01 -0.48
CA MET A 268 18.20 -0.86 0.97
C MET A 268 18.41 -2.20 1.69
N ILE A 269 17.84 -3.29 1.16
CA ILE A 269 18.09 -4.65 1.67
C ILE A 269 19.57 -5.00 1.58
N GLU A 270 20.19 -4.77 0.42
CA GLU A 270 21.60 -5.06 0.17
C GLU A 270 22.53 -4.27 1.09
N ARG A 271 22.23 -3.00 1.34
CA ARG A 271 22.98 -2.18 2.33
C ARG A 271 22.86 -2.75 3.74
N LYS A 272 21.66 -3.15 4.15
CA LYS A 272 21.43 -3.74 5.48
C LYS A 272 22.16 -5.08 5.66
N GLU A 273 22.23 -5.89 4.62
CA GLU A 273 23.03 -7.12 4.61
C GLU A 273 24.52 -6.83 4.78
N ALA A 274 25.06 -5.86 4.03
CA ALA A 274 26.47 -5.46 4.13
C ALA A 274 26.85 -4.91 5.52
N GLU A 275 25.94 -4.16 6.17
CA GLU A 275 26.13 -3.67 7.53
C GLU A 275 26.20 -4.81 8.57
N SER A 276 25.51 -5.93 8.33
CA SER A 276 25.51 -7.08 9.25
C SER A 276 26.69 -8.02 9.05
N GLU A 277 27.40 -7.92 7.93
CA GLU A 277 28.59 -8.73 7.62
C GLU A 277 29.91 -8.01 8.04
N SER A 278 29.86 -6.71 8.35
CA SER A 278 30.98 -5.87 8.81
C SER A 278 31.09 -5.86 10.34
#